data_5b6e85f72349af5ee2389657b65df957
#
_entry.id   5b6e85f72349af5ee2389657b65df957
#
_cell.length_a   1.000
_cell.length_b   1.000
_cell.length_c   1.000
_cell.angle_alpha   90.00
_cell.angle_beta   90.00
_cell.angle_gamma   90.00
#
_symmetry.space_group_name_H-M   'P 1'
#
loop_
_entity.id
_entity.type
_entity.pdbx_description
1 polymer ?
#
loop_
_entity_poly.entity_id
_entity_poly.type
_entity_poly.pdbx_seq_one_letter_code
_entity_poly.pdbx_strand_id
1 'polypeptide(L)'
;MTVAVFTFSLLGAMAIGMPIAFALIICGIALMTYLAMFDSQIIAQNVINGVDSFPLMAVPFFILAGEVMNTGGLARRILNFAIALVGHFRGGLGYVAILTSCILASLSGSAVADAAALGALLVPMMAAAGHNRASAAGLVAAGGIIAPVIPPSIGFVIFGVAANVSISKLFLAGIVPGLLLGVGLCFAWWWVVRKENPARLPRKSLAEIWRALIDGFWALMLPMIIIFGLRFGIFTPTEAAVVVAVYSLVVAMGVYRELRPAQLPALLVSTAQTTAVVMFLVAAALVSSWLITVAEISDQIVALVQPFASNKTLLTFVLMIIVVIVGTALDMTPTILILTPILMPIVKQAGIDPVYFGVLFIINNAIGLITPPVGVVLNVVCGVARVSMDDLIRGVWPFMIAQLVVLALLTLFPVLVTGPAKWFGG
;
A
#
# COMPACT_ATOMS: atom_id res chain seq x y z
N MET A 1 -19.03 27.19 -3.25
CA MET A 1 -19.48 26.70 -4.57
C MET A 1 -18.46 25.89 -5.30
N THR A 2 -17.19 26.28 -5.36
CA THR A 2 -16.08 25.55 -6.01
C THR A 2 -15.93 24.11 -5.53
N VAL A 3 -15.95 23.87 -4.19
CA VAL A 3 -15.94 22.51 -3.59
C VAL A 3 -17.10 21.67 -4.09
N ALA A 4 -18.30 22.25 -4.20
CA ALA A 4 -19.48 21.53 -4.69
C ALA A 4 -19.32 21.15 -6.18
N VAL A 5 -18.86 22.07 -7.03
CA VAL A 5 -18.59 21.78 -8.45
C VAL A 5 -17.58 20.67 -8.59
N PHE A 6 -16.46 20.74 -7.85
CA PHE A 6 -15.43 19.71 -7.83
C PHE A 6 -16.00 18.35 -7.42
N THR A 7 -16.67 18.29 -6.28
CA THR A 7 -17.17 17.02 -5.71
C THR A 7 -18.26 16.42 -6.58
N PHE A 8 -19.25 17.19 -7.03
CA PHE A 8 -20.36 16.68 -7.84
C PHE A 8 -19.91 16.26 -9.24
N SER A 9 -18.99 16.99 -9.89
CA SER A 9 -18.45 16.58 -11.19
C SER A 9 -17.63 15.28 -11.08
N LEU A 10 -16.79 15.14 -10.03
CA LEU A 10 -16.01 13.94 -9.79
C LEU A 10 -16.92 12.73 -9.50
N LEU A 11 -17.82 12.87 -8.52
CA LEU A 11 -18.72 11.77 -8.14
C LEU A 11 -19.72 11.45 -9.27
N GLY A 12 -20.20 12.46 -10.02
CA GLY A 12 -21.07 12.25 -11.18
C GLY A 12 -20.39 11.47 -12.30
N ALA A 13 -19.13 11.81 -12.64
CA ALA A 13 -18.36 11.07 -13.62
C ALA A 13 -18.09 9.63 -13.16
N MET A 14 -17.80 9.43 -11.88
CA MET A 14 -17.62 8.09 -11.33
C MET A 14 -18.92 7.28 -11.29
N ALA A 15 -20.06 7.90 -10.99
CA ALA A 15 -21.35 7.22 -10.91
C ALA A 15 -21.81 6.66 -12.28
N ILE A 16 -21.39 7.27 -13.39
CA ILE A 16 -21.63 6.74 -14.75
C ILE A 16 -20.59 5.69 -15.18
N GLY A 17 -19.71 5.25 -14.27
CA GLY A 17 -18.72 4.20 -14.53
C GLY A 17 -17.45 4.67 -15.24
N MET A 18 -17.16 5.97 -15.25
CA MET A 18 -15.96 6.51 -15.88
C MET A 18 -14.70 6.15 -15.07
N PRO A 19 -13.59 5.70 -15.72
CA PRO A 19 -12.33 5.50 -15.02
C PRO A 19 -11.85 6.78 -14.33
N ILE A 20 -11.30 6.65 -13.13
CA ILE A 20 -10.98 7.77 -12.22
C ILE A 20 -10.07 8.82 -12.87
N ALA A 21 -9.11 8.40 -13.69
CA ALA A 21 -8.22 9.34 -14.39
C ALA A 21 -9.01 10.31 -15.31
N PHE A 22 -9.95 9.79 -16.08
CA PHE A 22 -10.83 10.64 -16.91
C PHE A 22 -11.78 11.47 -16.07
N ALA A 23 -12.31 10.92 -14.96
CA ALA A 23 -13.15 11.66 -14.04
C ALA A 23 -12.43 12.87 -13.44
N LEU A 24 -11.13 12.73 -13.11
CA LEU A 24 -10.28 13.83 -12.62
C LEU A 24 -10.07 14.92 -13.69
N ILE A 25 -9.82 14.54 -14.95
CA ILE A 25 -9.68 15.50 -16.04
C ILE A 25 -11.01 16.26 -16.27
N ILE A 26 -12.13 15.54 -16.29
CA ILE A 26 -13.47 16.17 -16.48
C ILE A 26 -13.80 17.09 -15.30
N CYS A 27 -13.50 16.68 -14.08
CA CYS A 27 -13.65 17.51 -12.90
C CYS A 27 -12.81 18.79 -13.03
N GLY A 28 -11.57 18.67 -13.53
CA GLY A 28 -10.72 19.80 -13.85
C GLY A 28 -11.38 20.72 -14.89
N ILE A 29 -11.87 20.19 -16.00
CA ILE A 29 -12.54 20.95 -17.05
C ILE A 29 -13.78 21.66 -16.50
N ALA A 30 -14.61 20.96 -15.71
CA ALA A 30 -15.83 21.53 -15.11
C ALA A 30 -15.47 22.70 -14.18
N LEU A 31 -14.43 22.57 -13.38
CA LEU A 31 -14.01 23.65 -12.47
C LEU A 31 -13.40 24.83 -13.21
N MET A 32 -12.57 24.61 -14.26
CA MET A 32 -12.06 25.68 -15.12
C MET A 32 -13.19 26.44 -15.82
N THR A 33 -14.17 25.72 -16.31
CA THR A 33 -15.36 26.34 -16.97
C THR A 33 -16.15 27.15 -15.97
N TYR A 34 -16.35 26.65 -14.76
CA TYR A 34 -17.05 27.37 -13.69
C TYR A 34 -16.32 28.65 -13.28
N LEU A 35 -15.00 28.64 -13.26
CA LEU A 35 -14.14 29.79 -12.94
C LEU A 35 -13.96 30.76 -14.13
N ALA A 36 -14.56 30.46 -15.28
CA ALA A 36 -14.42 31.23 -16.54
C ALA A 36 -12.94 31.36 -17.00
N MET A 37 -12.11 30.34 -16.72
CA MET A 37 -10.69 30.32 -17.07
C MET A 37 -10.30 29.09 -17.89
N PHE A 38 -11.22 28.56 -18.70
CA PHE A 38 -10.94 27.36 -19.51
C PHE A 38 -9.85 27.60 -20.52
N ASP A 39 -8.79 26.80 -20.41
CA ASP A 39 -7.67 26.77 -21.33
C ASP A 39 -7.17 25.33 -21.50
N SER A 40 -7.31 24.81 -22.73
CA SER A 40 -6.86 23.46 -23.07
C SER A 40 -5.34 23.28 -22.99
N GLN A 41 -4.57 24.35 -23.18
CA GLN A 41 -3.12 24.33 -23.10
C GLN A 41 -2.67 24.10 -21.65
N ILE A 42 -3.31 24.75 -20.69
CA ILE A 42 -3.06 24.55 -19.25
C ILE A 42 -3.33 23.09 -18.86
N ILE A 43 -4.43 22.50 -19.35
CA ILE A 43 -4.75 21.08 -19.08
C ILE A 43 -3.64 20.17 -19.64
N ALA A 44 -3.29 20.35 -20.92
CA ALA A 44 -2.26 19.56 -21.58
C ALA A 44 -0.90 19.68 -20.87
N GLN A 45 -0.51 20.89 -20.48
CA GLN A 45 0.75 21.13 -19.77
C GLN A 45 0.77 20.46 -18.39
N ASN A 46 -0.32 20.53 -17.62
CA ASN A 46 -0.39 19.87 -16.31
C ASN A 46 -0.38 18.35 -16.45
N VAL A 47 -1.01 17.77 -17.48
CA VAL A 47 -0.95 16.33 -17.77
C VAL A 47 0.51 15.91 -18.05
N ILE A 48 1.24 16.64 -18.87
CA ILE A 48 2.64 16.35 -19.19
C ILE A 48 3.52 16.51 -17.95
N ASN A 49 3.43 17.64 -17.25
CA ASN A 49 4.19 17.92 -16.03
C ASN A 49 3.92 16.87 -14.93
N GLY A 50 2.71 16.26 -14.93
CA GLY A 50 2.32 15.25 -13.98
C GLY A 50 3.17 14.00 -14.02
N VAL A 51 3.64 13.63 -15.18
CA VAL A 51 4.48 12.44 -15.36
C VAL A 51 5.96 12.77 -15.50
N ASP A 52 6.31 14.02 -15.73
CA ASP A 52 7.69 14.49 -15.83
C ASP A 52 8.32 14.69 -14.44
N SER A 53 8.49 13.59 -13.73
CA SER A 53 9.07 13.57 -12.38
C SER A 53 10.02 12.39 -12.24
N PHE A 54 11.32 12.69 -12.02
CA PHE A 54 12.36 11.65 -11.85
C PHE A 54 12.00 10.58 -10.78
N PRO A 55 11.48 10.94 -9.60
CA PRO A 55 11.08 9.94 -8.59
C PRO A 55 9.97 8.97 -9.07
N LEU A 56 9.09 9.40 -9.98
CA LEU A 56 8.04 8.52 -10.52
C LEU A 56 8.58 7.40 -11.38
N MET A 57 9.80 7.54 -11.90
CA MET A 57 10.49 6.44 -12.61
C MET A 57 10.73 5.21 -11.72
N ALA A 58 10.67 5.34 -10.39
CA ALA A 58 10.73 4.20 -9.49
C ALA A 58 9.52 3.27 -9.66
N VAL A 59 8.35 3.80 -10.02
CA VAL A 59 7.08 3.04 -10.10
C VAL A 59 7.16 1.88 -11.09
N PRO A 60 7.52 2.07 -12.39
CA PRO A 60 7.63 0.96 -13.33
C PRO A 60 8.63 -0.11 -12.89
N PHE A 61 9.76 0.27 -12.28
CA PHE A 61 10.75 -0.70 -11.84
C PHE A 61 10.30 -1.49 -10.61
N PHE A 62 9.59 -0.89 -9.66
CA PHE A 62 9.00 -1.63 -8.53
C PHE A 62 7.88 -2.57 -9.00
N ILE A 63 7.03 -2.15 -9.95
CA ILE A 63 6.01 -3.03 -10.56
C ILE A 63 6.70 -4.21 -11.24
N LEU A 64 7.73 -3.95 -12.07
CA LEU A 64 8.50 -4.99 -12.74
C LEU A 64 9.11 -5.97 -11.73
N ALA A 65 9.73 -5.47 -10.67
CA ALA A 65 10.31 -6.31 -9.63
C ALA A 65 9.25 -7.23 -8.99
N GLY A 66 8.08 -6.68 -8.62
CA GLY A 66 6.97 -7.44 -8.05
C GLY A 66 6.48 -8.56 -8.98
N GLU A 67 6.28 -8.25 -10.27
CA GLU A 67 5.87 -9.24 -11.28
C GLU A 67 6.92 -10.36 -11.46
N VAL A 68 8.21 -9.98 -11.55
CA VAL A 68 9.32 -10.93 -11.66
C VAL A 68 9.37 -11.86 -10.44
N MET A 69 9.14 -11.31 -9.26
CA MET A 69 9.24 -12.08 -8.01
C MET A 69 8.08 -13.06 -7.85
N ASN A 70 6.89 -12.67 -8.25
CA ASN A 70 5.73 -13.55 -8.24
C ASN A 70 5.90 -14.70 -9.24
N THR A 71 6.34 -14.39 -10.47
CA THR A 71 6.53 -15.37 -11.54
C THR A 71 7.79 -16.22 -11.36
N GLY A 72 8.85 -15.63 -10.81
CA GLY A 72 10.18 -16.25 -10.64
C GLY A 72 10.33 -17.11 -9.39
N GLY A 73 9.24 -17.37 -8.63
CA GLY A 73 9.23 -18.29 -7.50
C GLY A 73 9.85 -17.76 -6.21
N LEU A 74 10.21 -16.46 -6.13
CA LEU A 74 10.76 -15.84 -4.93
C LEU A 74 9.72 -15.85 -3.79
N ALA A 75 8.49 -15.45 -4.08
CA ALA A 75 7.38 -15.42 -3.10
C ALA A 75 7.13 -16.81 -2.49
N ARG A 76 7.17 -17.87 -3.29
CA ARG A 76 7.01 -19.25 -2.82
C ARG A 76 8.11 -19.68 -1.85
N ARG A 77 9.35 -19.28 -2.06
CA ARG A 77 10.47 -19.60 -1.17
C ARG A 77 10.39 -18.88 0.16
N ILE A 78 9.95 -17.61 0.16
CA ILE A 78 9.65 -16.87 1.39
C ILE A 78 8.54 -17.58 2.17
N LEU A 79 7.48 -18.01 1.50
CA LEU A 79 6.39 -18.75 2.12
C LEU A 79 6.89 -20.06 2.75
N ASN A 80 7.71 -20.83 2.04
CA ASN A 80 8.28 -22.08 2.54
C ASN A 80 9.19 -21.85 3.77
N PHE A 81 9.98 -20.78 3.76
CA PHE A 81 10.78 -20.39 4.92
C PHE A 81 9.90 -20.02 6.11
N ALA A 82 8.83 -19.23 5.90
CA ALA A 82 7.88 -18.87 6.95
C ALA A 82 7.16 -20.11 7.52
N ILE A 83 6.77 -21.07 6.68
CA ILE A 83 6.18 -22.36 7.11
C ILE A 83 7.18 -23.13 7.98
N ALA A 84 8.45 -23.20 7.58
CA ALA A 84 9.47 -23.91 8.35
C ALA A 84 9.72 -23.26 9.73
N LEU A 85 9.62 -21.92 9.81
CA LEU A 85 9.92 -21.18 11.03
C LEU A 85 8.75 -21.19 12.03
N VAL A 86 7.52 -20.85 11.58
CA VAL A 86 6.37 -20.59 12.46
C VAL A 86 5.18 -21.53 12.25
N GLY A 87 5.21 -22.40 11.24
CA GLY A 87 4.09 -23.26 10.87
C GLY A 87 3.66 -24.25 11.97
N HIS A 88 4.57 -24.64 12.88
CA HIS A 88 4.32 -25.62 13.94
C HIS A 88 3.52 -25.06 15.15
N PHE A 89 3.34 -23.75 15.26
CA PHE A 89 2.55 -23.15 16.33
C PHE A 89 1.05 -23.49 16.18
N ARG A 90 0.28 -23.33 17.25
CA ARG A 90 -1.18 -23.42 17.17
C ARG A 90 -1.71 -22.31 16.27
N GLY A 91 -2.41 -22.68 15.19
CA GLY A 91 -2.79 -21.73 14.14
C GLY A 91 -1.61 -21.23 13.31
N GLY A 92 -0.55 -22.03 13.20
CA GLY A 92 0.73 -21.68 12.60
C GLY A 92 0.61 -21.11 11.20
N LEU A 93 -0.33 -21.59 10.38
CA LEU A 93 -0.55 -21.08 9.03
C LEU A 93 -0.99 -19.59 9.01
N GLY A 94 -1.69 -19.11 10.04
CA GLY A 94 -1.99 -17.68 10.15
C GLY A 94 -0.75 -16.84 10.47
N TYR A 95 0.14 -17.30 11.35
CA TYR A 95 1.43 -16.64 11.58
C TYR A 95 2.33 -16.70 10.34
N VAL A 96 2.26 -17.80 9.58
CA VAL A 96 2.91 -17.90 8.26
C VAL A 96 2.38 -16.82 7.32
N ALA A 97 1.05 -16.63 7.25
CA ALA A 97 0.44 -15.59 6.44
C ALA A 97 0.97 -14.21 6.82
N ILE A 98 0.98 -13.87 8.11
CA ILE A 98 1.45 -12.56 8.61
C ILE A 98 2.93 -12.35 8.30
N LEU A 99 3.78 -13.33 8.64
CA LEU A 99 5.23 -13.23 8.40
C LEU A 99 5.53 -13.09 6.90
N THR A 100 4.86 -13.91 6.08
CA THR A 100 5.02 -13.84 4.61
C THR A 100 4.53 -12.49 4.08
N SER A 101 3.40 -11.96 4.56
CA SER A 101 2.92 -10.63 4.20
C SER A 101 3.93 -9.54 4.53
N CYS A 102 4.53 -9.56 5.73
CA CYS A 102 5.56 -8.59 6.12
C CYS A 102 6.80 -8.64 5.24
N ILE A 103 7.23 -9.84 4.83
CA ILE A 103 8.42 -10.00 3.96
C ILE A 103 8.07 -9.64 2.51
N LEU A 104 6.92 -10.12 1.98
CA LEU A 104 6.48 -9.81 0.62
C LEU A 104 6.14 -8.33 0.45
N ALA A 105 5.65 -7.67 1.50
CA ALA A 105 5.41 -6.23 1.51
C ALA A 105 6.62 -5.44 1.02
N SER A 106 7.82 -5.85 1.44
CA SER A 106 9.07 -5.22 1.01
C SER A 106 9.48 -5.56 -0.44
N LEU A 107 8.60 -6.20 -1.19
CA LEU A 107 8.91 -6.67 -2.53
C LEU A 107 7.94 -6.13 -3.58
N SER A 108 6.64 -6.14 -3.32
CA SER A 108 5.61 -5.77 -4.29
C SER A 108 5.09 -4.34 -4.10
N GLY A 109 4.98 -3.88 -2.86
CA GLY A 109 4.39 -2.59 -2.50
C GLY A 109 2.90 -2.45 -2.86
N SER A 110 2.24 -3.55 -3.28
CA SER A 110 0.83 -3.57 -3.72
C SER A 110 -0.03 -4.45 -2.83
N ALA A 111 -0.96 -3.83 -2.08
CA ALA A 111 -1.90 -4.54 -1.21
C ALA A 111 -2.74 -5.58 -1.97
N VAL A 112 -3.22 -5.22 -3.15
CA VAL A 112 -4.08 -6.06 -3.99
C VAL A 112 -3.33 -7.27 -4.50
N ALA A 113 -2.10 -7.08 -5.03
CA ALA A 113 -1.28 -8.16 -5.58
C ALA A 113 -0.88 -9.17 -4.50
N ASP A 114 -0.44 -8.70 -3.33
CA ASP A 114 -0.03 -9.56 -2.23
C ASP A 114 -1.20 -10.33 -1.64
N ALA A 115 -2.34 -9.67 -1.42
CA ALA A 115 -3.54 -10.33 -0.93
C ALA A 115 -4.06 -11.38 -1.91
N ALA A 116 -3.99 -11.12 -3.22
CA ALA A 116 -4.35 -12.10 -4.26
C ALA A 116 -3.42 -13.32 -4.25
N ALA A 117 -2.11 -13.10 -4.28
CA ALA A 117 -1.11 -14.16 -4.30
C ALA A 117 -1.17 -15.04 -3.06
N LEU A 118 -1.19 -14.43 -1.88
CA LEU A 118 -1.28 -15.16 -0.61
C LEU A 118 -2.65 -15.81 -0.42
N GLY A 119 -3.72 -15.14 -0.86
CA GLY A 119 -5.08 -15.67 -0.80
C GLY A 119 -5.24 -16.96 -1.58
N ALA A 120 -4.70 -17.01 -2.80
CA ALA A 120 -4.72 -18.19 -3.65
C ALA A 120 -4.01 -19.39 -3.01
N LEU A 121 -2.91 -19.15 -2.31
CA LEU A 121 -2.08 -20.20 -1.73
C LEU A 121 -2.51 -20.59 -0.31
N LEU A 122 -2.64 -19.61 0.57
CA LEU A 122 -2.80 -19.86 2.01
C LEU A 122 -4.23 -20.13 2.44
N VAL A 123 -5.24 -19.48 1.83
CA VAL A 123 -6.63 -19.70 2.27
C VAL A 123 -7.08 -21.16 2.09
N PRO A 124 -6.82 -21.84 0.94
CA PRO A 124 -7.09 -23.26 0.81
C PRO A 124 -6.32 -24.14 1.80
N MET A 125 -5.03 -23.82 2.05
CA MET A 125 -4.20 -24.55 3.00
C MET A 125 -4.73 -24.42 4.44
N MET A 126 -5.12 -23.21 4.84
CA MET A 126 -5.69 -22.94 6.15
C MET A 126 -7.04 -23.64 6.34
N ALA A 127 -7.90 -23.60 5.32
CA ALA A 127 -9.18 -24.31 5.33
C ALA A 127 -8.99 -25.83 5.44
N ALA A 128 -8.03 -26.42 4.71
CA ALA A 128 -7.68 -27.84 4.81
C ALA A 128 -7.12 -28.22 6.18
N ALA A 129 -6.45 -27.28 6.88
CA ALA A 129 -5.99 -27.46 8.26
C ALA A 129 -7.10 -27.28 9.32
N GLY A 130 -8.33 -27.01 8.92
CA GLY A 130 -9.48 -26.85 9.82
C GLY A 130 -9.74 -25.44 10.34
N HIS A 131 -9.11 -24.42 9.74
CA HIS A 131 -9.44 -23.02 10.03
C HIS A 131 -10.72 -22.58 9.32
N ASN A 132 -11.43 -21.66 9.95
CA ASN A 132 -12.56 -20.99 9.30
C ASN A 132 -12.07 -20.23 8.07
N ARG A 133 -12.65 -20.54 6.91
CA ARG A 133 -12.24 -20.00 5.62
C ARG A 133 -12.40 -18.48 5.53
N ALA A 134 -13.46 -17.94 6.13
CA ALA A 134 -13.70 -16.50 6.18
C ALA A 134 -12.65 -15.78 7.02
N SER A 135 -12.30 -16.33 8.21
CA SER A 135 -11.24 -15.77 9.07
C SER A 135 -9.87 -15.86 8.40
N ALA A 136 -9.58 -16.97 7.70
CA ALA A 136 -8.35 -17.13 6.93
C ALA A 136 -8.25 -16.08 5.81
N ALA A 137 -9.32 -15.90 5.04
CA ALA A 137 -9.40 -14.91 3.99
C ALA A 137 -9.30 -13.48 4.53
N GLY A 138 -9.97 -13.19 5.66
CA GLY A 138 -9.89 -11.90 6.36
C GLY A 138 -8.48 -11.57 6.85
N LEU A 139 -7.77 -12.56 7.40
CA LEU A 139 -6.37 -12.41 7.81
C LEU A 139 -5.45 -12.09 6.62
N VAL A 140 -5.63 -12.80 5.51
CA VAL A 140 -4.83 -12.57 4.30
C VAL A 140 -5.11 -11.20 3.70
N ALA A 141 -6.37 -10.77 3.68
CA ALA A 141 -6.73 -9.41 3.24
C ALA A 141 -6.04 -8.35 4.12
N ALA A 142 -6.12 -8.52 5.45
CA ALA A 142 -5.48 -7.61 6.41
C ALA A 142 -3.94 -7.69 6.37
N GLY A 143 -3.36 -8.84 6.04
CA GLY A 143 -1.93 -9.00 5.80
C GLY A 143 -1.46 -8.27 4.55
N GLY A 144 -2.25 -8.35 3.46
CA GLY A 144 -1.92 -7.70 2.19
C GLY A 144 -1.80 -6.17 2.30
N ILE A 145 -2.58 -5.53 3.17
CA ILE A 145 -2.49 -4.07 3.36
C ILE A 145 -1.22 -3.60 4.10
N ILE A 146 -0.36 -4.50 4.56
CA ILE A 146 0.97 -4.14 5.04
C ILE A 146 1.89 -3.74 3.88
N ALA A 147 1.65 -4.29 2.67
CA ALA A 147 2.49 -4.08 1.50
C ALA A 147 2.75 -2.59 1.16
N PRO A 148 1.79 -1.69 1.15
CA PRO A 148 2.05 -0.29 0.89
C PRO A 148 2.73 0.47 2.03
N VAL A 149 3.00 -0.17 3.17
CA VAL A 149 3.61 0.48 4.35
C VAL A 149 5.08 0.11 4.52
N ILE A 150 5.44 -1.17 4.30
CA ILE A 150 6.84 -1.60 4.37
C ILE A 150 7.54 -1.27 3.04
N PRO A 151 8.71 -0.60 3.05
CA PRO A 151 9.41 -0.24 1.83
C PRO A 151 9.98 -1.46 1.08
N PRO A 152 10.01 -1.40 -0.28
CA PRO A 152 9.56 -0.29 -1.11
C PRO A 152 8.05 -0.24 -1.27
N SER A 153 7.49 0.95 -1.29
CA SER A 153 6.06 1.19 -1.40
C SER A 153 5.75 2.16 -2.53
N ILE A 154 4.93 1.73 -3.48
CA ILE A 154 4.44 2.59 -4.56
C ILE A 154 3.62 3.76 -3.98
N GLY A 155 2.84 3.50 -2.92
CA GLY A 155 2.07 4.53 -2.23
C GLY A 155 2.95 5.65 -1.67
N PHE A 156 4.08 5.32 -1.04
CA PHE A 156 5.02 6.33 -0.56
C PHE A 156 5.72 7.11 -1.68
N VAL A 157 5.99 6.47 -2.83
CA VAL A 157 6.54 7.18 -4.00
C VAL A 157 5.53 8.22 -4.49
N ILE A 158 4.29 7.83 -4.72
CA ILE A 158 3.22 8.72 -5.20
C ILE A 158 2.94 9.83 -4.19
N PHE A 159 2.82 9.49 -2.89
CA PHE A 159 2.62 10.49 -1.84
C PHE A 159 3.79 11.46 -1.75
N GLY A 160 5.02 10.95 -1.79
CA GLY A 160 6.23 11.78 -1.73
C GLY A 160 6.30 12.81 -2.86
N VAL A 161 5.93 12.42 -4.07
CA VAL A 161 5.84 13.32 -5.22
C VAL A 161 4.70 14.32 -5.04
N ALA A 162 3.49 13.85 -4.73
CA ALA A 162 2.30 14.71 -4.58
C ALA A 162 2.43 15.72 -3.41
N ALA A 163 3.07 15.34 -2.31
CA ALA A 163 3.28 16.15 -1.10
C ALA A 163 4.57 16.98 -1.14
N ASN A 164 5.45 16.72 -2.11
CA ASN A 164 6.82 17.21 -2.14
C ASN A 164 7.60 16.89 -0.86
N VAL A 165 7.61 15.59 -0.49
CA VAL A 165 8.25 15.03 0.70
C VAL A 165 9.27 13.98 0.30
N SER A 166 10.39 13.87 1.04
CA SER A 166 11.44 12.90 0.76
C SER A 166 10.92 11.46 0.82
N ILE A 167 10.99 10.75 -0.30
CA ILE A 167 10.57 9.35 -0.42
C ILE A 167 11.47 8.44 0.41
N SER A 168 12.78 8.71 0.46
CA SER A 168 13.70 7.96 1.32
C SER A 168 13.31 8.04 2.79
N LYS A 169 12.94 9.23 3.27
CA LYS A 169 12.47 9.40 4.65
C LYS A 169 11.15 8.69 4.91
N LEU A 170 10.21 8.71 3.95
CA LEU A 170 8.95 7.96 4.04
C LEU A 170 9.20 6.44 4.11
N PHE A 171 10.09 5.92 3.28
CA PHE A 171 10.46 4.51 3.29
C PHE A 171 11.03 4.09 4.65
N LEU A 172 12.02 4.82 5.16
CA LEU A 172 12.64 4.50 6.44
C LEU A 172 11.65 4.65 7.62
N ALA A 173 10.77 5.65 7.55
CA ALA A 173 9.73 5.87 8.56
C ALA A 173 8.63 4.79 8.56
N GLY A 174 8.37 4.14 7.42
CA GLY A 174 7.35 3.09 7.28
C GLY A 174 7.72 1.73 7.87
N ILE A 175 9.03 1.45 8.09
CA ILE A 175 9.50 0.13 8.53
C ILE A 175 8.87 -0.28 9.85
N VAL A 176 9.03 0.54 10.89
CA VAL A 176 8.54 0.20 12.23
C VAL A 176 7.01 0.16 12.30
N PRO A 177 6.27 1.15 11.76
CA PRO A 177 4.83 1.06 11.66
C PRO A 177 4.33 -0.21 10.94
N GLY A 178 4.96 -0.57 9.81
CA GLY A 178 4.60 -1.79 9.08
C GLY A 178 4.80 -3.07 9.92
N LEU A 179 5.90 -3.15 10.67
CA LEU A 179 6.14 -4.27 11.60
C LEU A 179 5.12 -4.26 12.75
N LEU A 180 4.73 -3.10 13.27
CA LEU A 180 3.70 -2.98 14.31
C LEU A 180 2.33 -3.44 13.81
N LEU A 181 1.99 -3.19 12.54
CA LEU A 181 0.79 -3.75 11.91
C LEU A 181 0.84 -5.28 11.91
N GLY A 182 1.98 -5.88 11.55
CA GLY A 182 2.20 -7.33 11.63
C GLY A 182 2.04 -7.88 13.04
N VAL A 183 2.60 -7.21 14.04
CA VAL A 183 2.46 -7.57 15.46
C VAL A 183 0.99 -7.48 15.90
N GLY A 184 0.28 -6.42 15.51
CA GLY A 184 -1.16 -6.28 15.77
C GLY A 184 -1.97 -7.43 15.19
N LEU A 185 -1.65 -7.86 13.95
CA LEU A 185 -2.28 -9.04 13.35
C LEU A 185 -1.95 -10.34 14.09
N CYS A 186 -0.73 -10.49 14.62
CA CYS A 186 -0.38 -11.66 15.43
C CYS A 186 -1.26 -11.76 16.69
N PHE A 187 -1.52 -10.64 17.37
CA PHE A 187 -2.42 -10.59 18.53
C PHE A 187 -3.87 -10.89 18.13
N ALA A 188 -4.37 -10.31 17.04
CA ALA A 188 -5.72 -10.56 16.54
C ALA A 188 -5.89 -12.04 16.13
N TRP A 189 -4.91 -12.61 15.42
CA TRP A 189 -4.92 -14.01 15.03
C TRP A 189 -4.87 -14.95 16.23
N TRP A 190 -4.02 -14.65 17.21
CA TRP A 190 -3.99 -15.42 18.47
C TRP A 190 -5.37 -15.43 19.16
N TRP A 191 -6.08 -14.30 19.18
CA TRP A 191 -7.43 -14.20 19.72
C TRP A 191 -8.44 -15.05 18.95
N VAL A 192 -8.41 -14.99 17.62
CA VAL A 192 -9.32 -15.74 16.73
C VAL A 192 -9.09 -17.26 16.87
N VAL A 193 -7.84 -17.69 16.78
CA VAL A 193 -7.51 -19.12 16.78
C VAL A 193 -7.72 -19.82 18.13
N ARG A 194 -7.91 -19.06 19.22
CA ARG A 194 -8.24 -19.63 20.54
C ARG A 194 -9.54 -20.42 20.53
N LYS A 195 -10.48 -20.04 19.66
CA LYS A 195 -11.79 -20.68 19.51
C LYS A 195 -11.78 -21.84 18.51
N GLU A 196 -10.70 -21.99 17.76
CA GLU A 196 -10.52 -23.03 16.76
C GLU A 196 -9.58 -24.13 17.30
N ASN A 197 -9.72 -25.33 16.76
CA ASN A 197 -8.80 -26.43 17.05
C ASN A 197 -8.15 -26.95 15.75
N PRO A 198 -7.33 -26.13 15.08
CA PRO A 198 -6.73 -26.50 13.81
C PRO A 198 -5.67 -27.57 13.97
N ALA A 199 -5.50 -28.35 12.91
CA ALA A 199 -4.38 -29.28 12.80
C ALA A 199 -3.04 -28.53 12.86
N ARG A 200 -2.11 -29.00 13.67
CA ARG A 200 -0.76 -28.44 13.74
C ARG A 200 0.13 -29.08 12.70
N LEU A 201 0.93 -28.28 12.04
CA LEU A 201 2.00 -28.81 11.21
C LEU A 201 3.11 -29.39 12.08
N PRO A 202 3.79 -30.45 11.63
CA PRO A 202 4.92 -31.01 12.35
C PRO A 202 6.02 -29.96 12.48
N ARG A 203 6.69 -29.97 13.64
CA ARG A 203 7.86 -29.09 13.87
C ARG A 203 8.98 -29.51 12.94
N LYS A 204 9.48 -28.55 12.15
CA LYS A 204 10.63 -28.75 11.29
C LYS A 204 11.92 -28.80 12.11
N SER A 205 12.85 -29.65 11.69
CA SER A 205 14.18 -29.71 12.27
C SER A 205 14.98 -28.44 11.96
N LEU A 206 16.00 -28.15 12.77
CA LEU A 206 16.91 -27.03 12.50
C LEU A 206 17.59 -27.16 11.13
N ALA A 207 17.87 -28.37 10.68
CA ALA A 207 18.45 -28.62 9.36
C ALA A 207 17.46 -28.27 8.23
N GLU A 208 16.16 -28.55 8.41
CA GLU A 208 15.12 -28.18 7.43
C GLU A 208 14.91 -26.67 7.41
N ILE A 209 14.90 -26.00 8.57
CA ILE A 209 14.80 -24.54 8.68
C ILE A 209 16.00 -23.90 7.96
N TRP A 210 17.21 -24.42 8.19
CA TRP A 210 18.43 -23.93 7.57
C TRP A 210 18.42 -24.12 6.05
N ARG A 211 17.93 -25.25 5.55
CA ARG A 211 17.75 -25.50 4.12
C ARG A 211 16.74 -24.51 3.52
N ALA A 212 15.60 -24.28 4.18
CA ALA A 212 14.60 -23.30 3.73
C ALA A 212 15.17 -21.87 3.71
N LEU A 213 16.02 -21.51 4.69
CA LEU A 213 16.71 -20.22 4.71
C LEU A 213 17.69 -20.09 3.54
N ILE A 214 18.50 -21.12 3.25
CA ILE A 214 19.43 -21.10 2.12
C ILE A 214 18.69 -21.01 0.79
N ASP A 215 17.60 -21.79 0.61
CA ASP A 215 16.78 -21.73 -0.60
C ASP A 215 16.12 -20.36 -0.78
N GLY A 216 15.65 -19.74 0.30
CA GLY A 216 15.04 -18.41 0.31
C GLY A 216 16.04 -17.26 0.40
N PHE A 217 17.34 -17.50 0.58
CA PHE A 217 18.34 -16.48 0.89
C PHE A 217 18.33 -15.31 -0.08
N TRP A 218 18.35 -15.60 -1.38
CA TRP A 218 18.36 -14.56 -2.41
C TRP A 218 17.08 -13.72 -2.41
N ALA A 219 15.93 -14.33 -2.12
CA ALA A 219 14.70 -13.59 -1.99
C ALA A 219 14.68 -12.70 -0.73
N LEU A 220 15.23 -13.17 0.39
CA LEU A 220 15.32 -12.43 1.65
C LEU A 220 16.37 -11.29 1.61
N MET A 221 17.31 -11.33 0.67
CA MET A 221 18.29 -10.28 0.48
C MET A 221 17.69 -9.00 -0.10
N LEU A 222 16.57 -9.08 -0.83
CA LEU A 222 15.93 -7.91 -1.46
C LEU A 222 15.55 -6.79 -0.47
N PRO A 223 14.79 -7.07 0.60
CA PRO A 223 14.50 -6.06 1.63
C PRO A 223 15.76 -5.44 2.21
N MET A 224 16.77 -6.26 2.43
CA MET A 224 18.05 -5.81 3.04
C MET A 224 18.79 -4.86 2.09
N ILE A 225 18.86 -5.18 0.79
CA ILE A 225 19.49 -4.32 -0.22
C ILE A 225 18.84 -2.94 -0.23
N ILE A 226 17.49 -2.89 -0.20
CA ILE A 226 16.75 -1.63 -0.22
C ILE A 226 17.01 -0.83 1.05
N ILE A 227 16.79 -1.44 2.22
CA ILE A 227 16.86 -0.75 3.52
C ILE A 227 18.30 -0.23 3.75
N PHE A 228 19.31 -1.08 3.55
CA PHE A 228 20.70 -0.68 3.74
C PHE A 228 21.14 0.34 2.69
N GLY A 229 20.77 0.13 1.41
CA GLY A 229 21.14 1.05 0.34
C GLY A 229 20.58 2.46 0.55
N LEU A 230 19.32 2.58 0.99
CA LEU A 230 18.70 3.87 1.32
C LEU A 230 19.29 4.48 2.60
N ARG A 231 19.51 3.66 3.65
CA ARG A 231 20.04 4.15 4.92
C ARG A 231 21.43 4.74 4.80
N PHE A 232 22.31 4.05 4.05
CA PHE A 232 23.70 4.52 3.87
C PHE A 232 23.86 5.51 2.72
N GLY A 233 22.75 5.92 2.08
CA GLY A 233 22.77 6.87 0.97
C GLY A 233 23.46 6.34 -0.28
N ILE A 234 23.58 5.01 -0.42
CA ILE A 234 24.19 4.36 -1.60
C ILE A 234 23.27 4.51 -2.81
N PHE A 235 21.95 4.49 -2.58
CA PHE A 235 20.93 4.59 -3.62
C PHE A 235 19.89 5.64 -3.27
N THR A 236 19.43 6.36 -4.28
CA THR A 236 18.14 7.06 -4.26
C THR A 236 17.00 6.06 -4.38
N PRO A 237 15.75 6.40 -4.05
CA PRO A 237 14.60 5.51 -4.23
C PRO A 237 14.43 4.98 -5.65
N THR A 238 14.73 5.82 -6.66
CA THR A 238 14.66 5.44 -8.08
C THR A 238 15.75 4.45 -8.45
N GLU A 239 17.00 4.69 -8.03
CA GLU A 239 18.10 3.75 -8.24
C GLU A 239 17.86 2.42 -7.51
N ALA A 240 17.33 2.46 -6.28
CA ALA A 240 16.95 1.26 -5.54
C ALA A 240 15.91 0.43 -6.32
N ALA A 241 14.94 1.07 -6.97
CA ALA A 241 13.93 0.39 -7.78
C ALA A 241 14.56 -0.35 -8.98
N VAL A 242 15.50 0.31 -9.67
CA VAL A 242 16.24 -0.31 -10.79
C VAL A 242 17.09 -1.50 -10.30
N VAL A 243 17.83 -1.31 -9.20
CA VAL A 243 18.68 -2.37 -8.61
C VAL A 243 17.82 -3.59 -8.24
N VAL A 244 16.67 -3.38 -7.61
CA VAL A 244 15.75 -4.46 -7.21
C VAL A 244 15.17 -5.17 -8.42
N ALA A 245 14.76 -4.45 -9.46
CA ALA A 245 14.24 -5.06 -10.69
C ALA A 245 15.31 -5.93 -11.38
N VAL A 246 16.53 -5.41 -11.53
CA VAL A 246 17.65 -6.15 -12.14
C VAL A 246 18.03 -7.36 -11.26
N TYR A 247 18.16 -7.16 -9.96
CA TYR A 247 18.46 -8.25 -9.02
C TYR A 247 17.40 -9.36 -9.09
N SER A 248 16.10 -8.99 -9.07
CA SER A 248 15.01 -9.95 -9.17
C SER A 248 15.07 -10.76 -10.46
N LEU A 249 15.36 -10.11 -11.60
CA LEU A 249 15.55 -10.78 -12.90
C LEU A 249 16.73 -11.77 -12.85
N VAL A 250 17.89 -11.34 -12.34
CA VAL A 250 19.08 -12.18 -12.23
C VAL A 250 18.80 -13.39 -11.33
N VAL A 251 18.14 -13.20 -10.19
CA VAL A 251 17.80 -14.28 -9.28
C VAL A 251 16.76 -15.22 -9.90
N ALA A 252 15.69 -14.70 -10.48
CA ALA A 252 14.61 -15.51 -11.05
C ALA A 252 15.08 -16.36 -12.26
N MET A 253 15.94 -15.79 -13.13
CA MET A 253 16.41 -16.45 -14.35
C MET A 253 17.70 -17.24 -14.15
N GLY A 254 18.66 -16.69 -13.39
CA GLY A 254 19.99 -17.25 -13.23
C GLY A 254 20.10 -18.23 -12.09
N VAL A 255 19.65 -17.82 -10.89
CA VAL A 255 19.77 -18.63 -9.67
C VAL A 255 18.67 -19.66 -9.56
N TYR A 256 17.40 -19.19 -9.56
CA TYR A 256 16.24 -20.07 -9.40
C TYR A 256 15.81 -20.76 -10.69
N ARG A 257 16.12 -20.16 -11.83
CA ARG A 257 15.81 -20.68 -13.18
C ARG A 257 14.34 -21.02 -13.39
N GLU A 258 13.45 -20.29 -12.69
CA GLU A 258 12.00 -20.47 -12.80
C GLU A 258 11.40 -19.54 -13.85
N LEU A 259 11.97 -18.34 -14.03
CA LEU A 259 11.55 -17.42 -15.08
C LEU A 259 12.28 -17.74 -16.39
N ARG A 260 11.52 -18.13 -17.41
CA ARG A 260 12.08 -18.45 -18.74
C ARG A 260 12.12 -17.19 -19.62
N PRO A 261 13.12 -17.02 -20.50
CA PRO A 261 13.17 -15.87 -21.43
C PRO A 261 11.90 -15.67 -22.25
N ALA A 262 11.23 -16.76 -22.62
CA ALA A 262 9.96 -16.73 -23.38
C ALA A 262 8.82 -16.05 -22.60
N GLN A 263 8.88 -15.93 -21.28
CA GLN A 263 7.87 -15.29 -20.45
C GLN A 263 8.11 -13.78 -20.28
N LEU A 264 9.32 -13.29 -20.59
CA LEU A 264 9.68 -11.88 -20.43
C LEU A 264 8.78 -10.92 -21.23
N PRO A 265 8.42 -11.19 -22.51
CA PRO A 265 7.55 -10.27 -23.24
C PRO A 265 6.19 -10.07 -22.58
N ALA A 266 5.56 -11.16 -22.11
CA ALA A 266 4.26 -11.10 -21.42
C ALA A 266 4.37 -10.33 -20.10
N LEU A 267 5.44 -10.56 -19.34
CA LEU A 267 5.71 -9.87 -18.07
C LEU A 267 5.97 -8.37 -18.29
N LEU A 268 6.74 -8.00 -19.30
CA LEU A 268 7.00 -6.60 -19.65
C LEU A 268 5.71 -5.89 -20.10
N VAL A 269 4.85 -6.57 -20.88
CA VAL A 269 3.56 -6.02 -21.29
C VAL A 269 2.66 -5.79 -20.07
N SER A 270 2.55 -6.76 -19.15
CA SER A 270 1.78 -6.60 -17.90
C SER A 270 2.30 -5.42 -17.07
N THR A 271 3.62 -5.32 -16.90
CA THR A 271 4.27 -4.21 -16.21
C THR A 271 3.97 -2.86 -16.89
N ALA A 272 4.07 -2.81 -18.21
CA ALA A 272 3.79 -1.58 -18.97
C ALA A 272 2.33 -1.16 -18.86
N GLN A 273 1.38 -2.09 -18.90
CA GLN A 273 -0.05 -1.81 -18.73
C GLN A 273 -0.35 -1.24 -17.35
N THR A 274 0.16 -1.88 -16.30
CA THR A 274 -0.04 -1.41 -14.91
C THR A 274 0.62 -0.05 -14.71
N THR A 275 1.84 0.14 -15.21
CA THR A 275 2.54 1.41 -15.17
C THR A 275 1.77 2.51 -15.88
N ALA A 276 1.25 2.24 -17.08
CA ALA A 276 0.51 3.23 -17.87
C ALA A 276 -0.75 3.71 -17.11
N VAL A 277 -1.48 2.79 -16.46
CA VAL A 277 -2.65 3.15 -15.66
C VAL A 277 -2.27 4.06 -14.49
N VAL A 278 -1.21 3.71 -13.75
CA VAL A 278 -0.76 4.50 -12.59
C VAL A 278 -0.26 5.88 -13.05
N MET A 279 0.59 5.92 -14.09
CA MET A 279 1.17 7.17 -14.59
C MET A 279 0.10 8.09 -15.19
N PHE A 280 -0.87 7.54 -15.93
CA PHE A 280 -1.99 8.33 -16.46
C PHE A 280 -2.86 8.90 -15.35
N LEU A 281 -3.07 8.15 -14.26
CA LEU A 281 -3.79 8.64 -13.10
C LEU A 281 -3.05 9.78 -12.40
N VAL A 282 -1.72 9.68 -12.27
CA VAL A 282 -0.87 10.78 -11.73
C VAL A 282 -0.95 12.00 -12.62
N ALA A 283 -0.84 11.84 -13.95
CA ALA A 283 -0.98 12.91 -14.91
C ALA A 283 -2.32 13.66 -14.79
N ALA A 284 -3.42 12.91 -14.76
CA ALA A 284 -4.77 13.46 -14.61
C ALA A 284 -4.97 14.17 -13.27
N ALA A 285 -4.39 13.63 -12.20
CA ALA A 285 -4.53 14.20 -10.86
C ALA A 285 -3.81 15.55 -10.70
N LEU A 286 -2.70 15.79 -11.44
CA LEU A 286 -2.04 17.10 -11.40
C LEU A 286 -2.92 18.22 -11.99
N VAL A 287 -3.76 17.93 -12.98
CA VAL A 287 -4.77 18.88 -13.47
C VAL A 287 -5.70 19.28 -12.31
N SER A 288 -6.25 18.29 -11.60
CA SER A 288 -7.12 18.55 -10.46
C SER A 288 -6.38 19.23 -9.30
N SER A 289 -5.15 18.84 -9.01
CA SER A 289 -4.33 19.43 -7.94
C SER A 289 -4.03 20.91 -8.18
N TRP A 290 -3.69 21.28 -9.42
CA TRP A 290 -3.50 22.67 -9.80
C TRP A 290 -4.78 23.49 -9.59
N LEU A 291 -5.93 22.94 -10.02
CA LEU A 291 -7.22 23.61 -9.88
C LEU A 291 -7.71 23.71 -8.43
N ILE A 292 -7.44 22.70 -7.60
CA ILE A 292 -7.70 22.75 -6.15
C ILE A 292 -6.99 23.96 -5.53
N THR A 293 -5.75 24.22 -5.97
CA THR A 293 -4.97 25.36 -5.49
C THR A 293 -5.52 26.68 -6.02
N VAL A 294 -5.79 26.79 -7.32
CA VAL A 294 -6.32 28.02 -7.95
C VAL A 294 -7.72 28.40 -7.45
N ALA A 295 -8.55 27.39 -7.17
CA ALA A 295 -9.92 27.58 -6.65
C ALA A 295 -9.96 27.75 -5.13
N GLU A 296 -8.80 27.82 -4.45
CA GLU A 296 -8.66 27.98 -2.99
C GLU A 296 -9.50 26.95 -2.21
N ILE A 297 -9.63 25.73 -2.76
CA ILE A 297 -10.42 24.66 -2.12
C ILE A 297 -9.81 24.28 -0.78
N SER A 298 -8.47 24.23 -0.70
CA SER A 298 -7.76 23.92 0.54
C SER A 298 -8.09 24.92 1.66
N ASP A 299 -8.21 26.21 1.35
CA ASP A 299 -8.49 27.24 2.35
C ASP A 299 -9.92 27.13 2.90
N GLN A 300 -10.88 26.74 2.05
CA GLN A 300 -12.25 26.46 2.49
C GLN A 300 -12.31 25.27 3.45
N ILE A 301 -11.48 24.24 3.22
CA ILE A 301 -11.40 23.06 4.09
C ILE A 301 -10.64 23.40 5.37
N VAL A 302 -9.56 24.20 5.29
CA VAL A 302 -8.85 24.74 6.47
C VAL A 302 -9.84 25.42 7.41
N ALA A 303 -10.74 26.26 6.90
CA ALA A 303 -11.75 26.95 7.72
C ALA A 303 -12.68 25.96 8.46
N LEU A 304 -13.01 24.81 7.84
CA LEU A 304 -13.84 23.78 8.49
C LEU A 304 -13.11 23.04 9.60
N VAL A 305 -11.80 22.83 9.47
CA VAL A 305 -11.00 22.07 10.46
C VAL A 305 -10.31 22.99 11.47
N GLN A 306 -10.41 24.32 11.29
CA GLN A 306 -9.81 25.33 12.17
C GLN A 306 -10.16 25.15 13.66
N PRO A 307 -11.41 24.77 14.06
CA PRO A 307 -11.73 24.50 15.47
C PRO A 307 -10.86 23.42 16.12
N PHE A 308 -10.29 22.52 15.32
CA PHE A 308 -9.45 21.42 15.77
C PHE A 308 -7.95 21.75 15.71
N ALA A 309 -7.57 22.86 15.08
CA ALA A 309 -6.16 23.23 14.83
C ALA A 309 -5.35 23.52 16.12
N SER A 310 -6.02 23.82 17.22
CA SER A 310 -5.38 24.04 18.53
C SER A 310 -4.72 22.77 19.11
N ASN A 311 -5.21 21.59 18.70
CA ASN A 311 -4.70 20.31 19.17
C ASN A 311 -4.26 19.44 17.98
N LYS A 312 -2.94 19.32 17.75
CA LYS A 312 -2.36 18.57 16.62
C LYS A 312 -2.82 17.13 16.57
N THR A 313 -2.95 16.46 17.71
CA THR A 313 -3.40 15.06 17.79
C THR A 313 -4.85 14.93 17.36
N LEU A 314 -5.73 15.80 17.88
CA LEU A 314 -7.14 15.80 17.51
C LEU A 314 -7.32 16.10 16.00
N LEU A 315 -6.60 17.11 15.50
CA LEU A 315 -6.60 17.42 14.07
C LEU A 315 -6.16 16.21 13.23
N THR A 316 -5.08 15.53 13.63
CA THR A 316 -4.62 14.33 12.93
C THR A 316 -5.70 13.25 12.91
N PHE A 317 -6.42 13.01 14.00
CA PHE A 317 -7.54 12.06 14.02
C PHE A 317 -8.66 12.48 13.06
N VAL A 318 -9.03 13.74 13.02
CA VAL A 318 -10.05 14.27 12.09
C VAL A 318 -9.62 14.05 10.63
N LEU A 319 -8.36 14.35 10.31
CA LEU A 319 -7.82 14.11 8.97
C LEU A 319 -7.80 12.62 8.62
N MET A 320 -7.46 11.74 9.58
CA MET A 320 -7.49 10.29 9.35
C MET A 320 -8.91 9.77 9.11
N ILE A 321 -9.94 10.33 9.74
CA ILE A 321 -11.34 9.98 9.47
C ILE A 321 -11.70 10.32 8.01
N ILE A 322 -11.26 11.47 7.52
CA ILE A 322 -11.48 11.85 6.11
C ILE A 322 -10.79 10.85 5.17
N VAL A 323 -9.54 10.51 5.45
CA VAL A 323 -8.77 9.59 4.61
C VAL A 323 -9.40 8.20 4.56
N VAL A 324 -9.85 7.64 5.70
CA VAL A 324 -10.47 6.32 5.70
C VAL A 324 -11.79 6.32 4.95
N ILE A 325 -12.64 7.35 5.13
CA ILE A 325 -13.93 7.45 4.42
C ILE A 325 -13.70 7.43 2.90
N VAL A 326 -12.78 8.24 2.40
CA VAL A 326 -12.46 8.28 0.95
C VAL A 326 -11.81 6.96 0.51
N GLY A 327 -10.90 6.41 1.32
CA GLY A 327 -10.22 5.14 1.06
C GLY A 327 -11.13 3.90 1.04
N THR A 328 -12.34 3.96 1.64
CA THR A 328 -13.32 2.87 1.51
C THR A 328 -13.92 2.77 0.11
N ALA A 329 -13.96 3.88 -0.62
CA ALA A 329 -14.59 3.97 -1.93
C ALA A 329 -13.57 3.94 -3.09
N LEU A 330 -12.37 4.47 -2.86
CA LEU A 330 -11.33 4.61 -3.86
C LEU A 330 -10.13 3.69 -3.58
N ASP A 331 -9.43 3.33 -4.64
CA ASP A 331 -8.12 2.67 -4.51
C ASP A 331 -7.07 3.63 -3.94
N MET A 332 -5.91 3.09 -3.55
CA MET A 332 -4.85 3.85 -2.88
C MET A 332 -4.35 5.03 -3.71
N THR A 333 -4.01 4.80 -4.97
CA THR A 333 -3.41 5.84 -5.83
C THR A 333 -4.32 7.06 -6.02
N PRO A 334 -5.59 6.92 -6.41
CA PRO A 334 -6.48 8.08 -6.54
C PRO A 334 -6.73 8.77 -5.20
N THR A 335 -6.84 8.04 -4.10
CA THR A 335 -7.02 8.64 -2.77
C THR A 335 -5.82 9.52 -2.39
N ILE A 336 -4.59 9.06 -2.62
CA ILE A 336 -3.38 9.85 -2.40
C ILE A 336 -3.42 11.13 -3.24
N LEU A 337 -3.68 10.99 -4.53
CA LEU A 337 -3.59 12.09 -5.49
C LEU A 337 -4.67 13.16 -5.29
N ILE A 338 -5.86 12.77 -4.83
CA ILE A 338 -6.96 13.70 -4.56
C ILE A 338 -6.77 14.38 -3.20
N LEU A 339 -6.47 13.60 -2.15
CA LEU A 339 -6.46 14.15 -0.80
C LEU A 339 -5.15 14.86 -0.43
N THR A 340 -4.01 14.46 -1.00
CA THR A 340 -2.72 15.07 -0.65
C THR A 340 -2.70 16.58 -0.90
N PRO A 341 -3.07 17.12 -2.07
CA PRO A 341 -3.06 18.57 -2.29
C PRO A 341 -4.04 19.32 -1.40
N ILE A 342 -5.10 18.66 -0.93
CA ILE A 342 -6.10 19.25 -0.04
C ILE A 342 -5.60 19.28 1.41
N LEU A 343 -5.01 18.17 1.89
CA LEU A 343 -4.68 17.99 3.30
C LEU A 343 -3.29 18.52 3.66
N MET A 344 -2.33 18.52 2.73
CA MET A 344 -0.94 18.93 3.03
C MET A 344 -0.79 20.40 3.44
N PRO A 345 -1.53 21.37 2.88
CA PRO A 345 -1.53 22.74 3.39
C PRO A 345 -1.96 22.80 4.87
N ILE A 346 -3.01 22.06 5.24
CA ILE A 346 -3.51 21.98 6.62
C ILE A 346 -2.44 21.42 7.56
N VAL A 347 -1.81 20.31 7.16
CA VAL A 347 -0.75 19.61 7.90
C VAL A 347 0.44 20.55 8.16
N LYS A 348 0.89 21.26 7.12
CA LYS A 348 2.00 22.22 7.21
C LYS A 348 1.66 23.40 8.10
N GLN A 349 0.47 23.99 7.96
CA GLN A 349 -0.01 25.11 8.76
C GLN A 349 -0.13 24.74 10.24
N ALA A 350 -0.58 23.53 10.56
CA ALA A 350 -0.65 23.01 11.93
C ALA A 350 0.72 22.62 12.50
N GLY A 351 1.79 22.68 11.72
CA GLY A 351 3.14 22.27 12.13
C GLY A 351 3.23 20.78 12.47
N ILE A 352 2.47 19.93 11.75
CA ILE A 352 2.59 18.47 11.80
C ILE A 352 3.69 18.08 10.82
N ASP A 353 4.58 17.14 11.23
CA ASP A 353 5.65 16.64 10.36
C ASP A 353 5.07 15.96 9.12
N PRO A 354 5.44 16.40 7.89
CA PRO A 354 4.91 15.84 6.66
C PRO A 354 5.24 14.36 6.43
N VAL A 355 6.41 13.88 6.91
CA VAL A 355 6.81 12.47 6.81
C VAL A 355 5.93 11.62 7.73
N TYR A 356 5.78 12.08 8.98
CA TYR A 356 4.88 11.43 9.95
C TYR A 356 3.46 11.33 9.42
N PHE A 357 2.91 12.44 8.93
CA PHE A 357 1.56 12.45 8.35
C PHE A 357 1.45 11.51 7.16
N GLY A 358 2.44 11.49 6.26
CA GLY A 358 2.48 10.62 5.09
C GLY A 358 2.43 9.13 5.47
N VAL A 359 3.16 8.72 6.51
CA VAL A 359 3.10 7.33 7.00
C VAL A 359 1.71 6.99 7.52
N LEU A 360 1.11 7.84 8.36
CA LEU A 360 -0.24 7.63 8.86
C LEU A 360 -1.27 7.62 7.73
N PHE A 361 -1.12 8.52 6.76
CA PHE A 361 -2.00 8.60 5.59
C PHE A 361 -2.01 7.29 4.80
N ILE A 362 -0.83 6.74 4.49
CA ILE A 362 -0.71 5.49 3.73
C ILE A 362 -1.27 4.30 4.53
N ILE A 363 -1.00 4.20 5.83
CA ILE A 363 -1.57 3.14 6.68
C ILE A 363 -3.10 3.24 6.70
N ASN A 364 -3.62 4.44 6.91
CA ASN A 364 -5.04 4.66 7.00
C ASN A 364 -5.77 4.38 5.68
N ASN A 365 -5.18 4.83 4.56
CA ASN A 365 -5.68 4.53 3.23
C ASN A 365 -5.66 3.01 2.95
N ALA A 366 -4.58 2.32 3.36
CA ALA A 366 -4.49 0.87 3.26
C ALA A 366 -5.59 0.15 4.06
N ILE A 367 -5.92 0.62 5.27
CA ILE A 367 -7.06 0.13 6.05
C ILE A 367 -8.38 0.36 5.29
N GLY A 368 -8.52 1.49 4.59
CA GLY A 368 -9.66 1.77 3.71
C GLY A 368 -9.91 0.66 2.67
N LEU A 369 -8.83 0.08 2.10
CA LEU A 369 -8.93 -1.00 1.10
C LEU A 369 -9.56 -2.30 1.62
N ILE A 370 -9.61 -2.49 2.94
CA ILE A 370 -10.28 -3.65 3.59
C ILE A 370 -11.53 -3.22 4.35
N THR A 371 -11.98 -1.98 4.19
CA THR A 371 -13.13 -1.45 4.91
C THR A 371 -14.36 -1.41 3.98
N PRO A 372 -15.52 -1.98 4.38
CA PRO A 372 -16.75 -1.85 3.61
C PRO A 372 -17.15 -0.37 3.45
N PRO A 373 -17.88 0.05 2.38
CA PRO A 373 -18.70 -0.79 1.49
C PRO A 373 -17.99 -1.37 0.28
N VAL A 374 -16.89 -0.77 -0.21
CA VAL A 374 -16.22 -1.28 -1.43
C VAL A 374 -15.07 -2.21 -1.08
N GLY A 375 -14.05 -1.72 -0.38
CA GLY A 375 -12.89 -2.50 0.04
C GLY A 375 -12.23 -3.25 -1.13
N VAL A 376 -11.44 -2.57 -1.94
CA VAL A 376 -10.87 -3.13 -3.19
C VAL A 376 -10.14 -4.46 -2.94
N VAL A 377 -9.40 -4.57 -1.84
CA VAL A 377 -8.71 -5.80 -1.44
C VAL A 377 -9.70 -6.90 -1.07
N LEU A 378 -10.84 -6.56 -0.43
CA LEU A 378 -11.88 -7.54 -0.11
C LEU A 378 -12.46 -8.16 -1.38
N ASN A 379 -12.77 -7.35 -2.40
CA ASN A 379 -13.29 -7.84 -3.67
C ASN A 379 -12.35 -8.87 -4.33
N VAL A 380 -11.05 -8.57 -4.34
CA VAL A 380 -10.04 -9.46 -4.93
C VAL A 380 -9.93 -10.76 -4.12
N VAL A 381 -9.86 -10.65 -2.79
CA VAL A 381 -9.76 -11.82 -1.91
C VAL A 381 -11.03 -12.69 -1.99
N CYS A 382 -12.23 -12.12 -2.11
CA CYS A 382 -13.46 -12.86 -2.35
C CYS A 382 -13.35 -13.76 -3.61
N GLY A 383 -12.86 -13.17 -4.71
CA GLY A 383 -12.70 -13.91 -5.97
C GLY A 383 -11.69 -15.05 -5.86
N VAL A 384 -10.53 -14.76 -5.29
CA VAL A 384 -9.43 -15.74 -5.21
C VAL A 384 -9.69 -16.81 -4.15
N ALA A 385 -10.18 -16.42 -2.97
CA ALA A 385 -10.46 -17.33 -1.87
C ALA A 385 -11.80 -18.08 -2.01
N ARG A 386 -12.65 -17.70 -2.98
CA ARG A 386 -14.00 -18.23 -3.19
C ARG A 386 -14.84 -18.20 -1.91
N VAL A 387 -14.88 -17.03 -1.28
CA VAL A 387 -15.68 -16.74 -0.07
C VAL A 387 -16.69 -15.65 -0.42
N SER A 388 -17.90 -15.69 0.16
CA SER A 388 -18.86 -14.61 -0.04
C SER A 388 -18.37 -13.31 0.59
N MET A 389 -18.77 -12.15 0.06
CA MET A 389 -18.39 -10.85 0.62
C MET A 389 -18.85 -10.72 2.08
N ASP A 390 -20.06 -11.16 2.41
CA ASP A 390 -20.61 -11.08 3.75
C ASP A 390 -19.80 -11.90 4.76
N ASP A 391 -19.38 -13.11 4.37
CA ASP A 391 -18.54 -13.96 5.22
C ASP A 391 -17.15 -13.33 5.39
N LEU A 392 -16.57 -12.81 4.29
CA LEU A 392 -15.27 -12.15 4.36
C LEU A 392 -15.30 -10.90 5.24
N ILE A 393 -16.34 -10.08 5.13
CA ILE A 393 -16.52 -8.90 5.99
C ILE A 393 -16.57 -9.34 7.47
N ARG A 394 -17.30 -10.39 7.80
CA ARG A 394 -17.32 -10.94 9.17
C ARG A 394 -15.96 -11.47 9.60
N GLY A 395 -15.23 -12.08 8.67
CA GLY A 395 -13.89 -12.64 8.92
C GLY A 395 -12.80 -11.59 9.10
N VAL A 396 -12.90 -10.43 8.45
CA VAL A 396 -11.87 -9.38 8.47
C VAL A 396 -11.93 -8.48 9.70
N TRP A 397 -13.11 -8.34 10.34
CA TRP A 397 -13.33 -7.41 11.45
C TRP A 397 -12.29 -7.46 12.58
N PRO A 398 -11.91 -8.63 13.13
CA PRO A 398 -10.93 -8.68 14.20
C PRO A 398 -9.57 -8.10 13.79
N PHE A 399 -9.18 -8.34 12.56
CA PHE A 399 -7.89 -7.89 11.99
C PHE A 399 -7.94 -6.40 11.67
N MET A 400 -9.05 -5.91 11.11
CA MET A 400 -9.26 -4.50 10.84
C MET A 400 -9.25 -3.67 12.15
N ILE A 401 -9.90 -4.14 13.20
CA ILE A 401 -9.86 -3.49 14.52
C ILE A 401 -8.42 -3.44 15.05
N ALA A 402 -7.66 -4.52 14.93
CA ALA A 402 -6.26 -4.53 15.37
C ALA A 402 -5.41 -3.49 14.60
N GLN A 403 -5.64 -3.34 13.29
CA GLN A 403 -4.95 -2.35 12.46
C GLN A 403 -5.37 -0.92 12.83
N LEU A 404 -6.66 -0.67 13.10
CA LEU A 404 -7.15 0.62 13.59
C LEU A 404 -6.56 0.98 14.97
N VAL A 405 -6.42 -0.01 15.85
CA VAL A 405 -5.75 0.19 17.16
C VAL A 405 -4.28 0.57 16.96
N VAL A 406 -3.56 -0.10 16.06
CA VAL A 406 -2.16 0.27 15.74
C VAL A 406 -2.11 1.68 15.17
N LEU A 407 -2.99 2.04 14.22
CA LEU A 407 -3.07 3.40 13.68
C LEU A 407 -3.31 4.44 14.77
N ALA A 408 -4.25 4.17 15.68
CA ALA A 408 -4.54 5.04 16.83
C ALA A 408 -3.32 5.20 17.74
N LEU A 409 -2.60 4.12 18.04
CA LEU A 409 -1.35 4.17 18.81
C LEU A 409 -0.27 5.01 18.11
N LEU A 410 -0.09 4.86 16.80
CA LEU A 410 0.85 5.66 16.02
C LEU A 410 0.45 7.14 15.98
N THR A 411 -0.85 7.45 16.03
CA THR A 411 -1.36 8.82 16.10
C THR A 411 -1.17 9.44 17.49
N LEU A 412 -1.38 8.66 18.55
CA LEU A 412 -1.19 9.11 19.93
C LEU A 412 0.29 9.24 20.33
N PHE A 413 1.14 8.39 19.75
CA PHE A 413 2.56 8.33 20.04
C PHE A 413 3.41 8.55 18.78
N PRO A 414 3.53 9.81 18.29
CA PRO A 414 4.28 10.13 17.06
C PRO A 414 5.73 9.62 17.08
N VAL A 415 6.32 9.45 18.26
CA VAL A 415 7.69 8.93 18.45
C VAL A 415 7.86 7.54 17.83
N LEU A 416 6.81 6.72 17.76
CA LEU A 416 6.86 5.39 17.12
C LEU A 416 7.13 5.47 15.61
N VAL A 417 6.81 6.58 14.97
CA VAL A 417 7.09 6.86 13.56
C VAL A 417 8.35 7.72 13.42
N THR A 418 8.42 8.84 14.17
CA THR A 418 9.48 9.84 14.02
C THR A 418 10.80 9.40 14.65
N GLY A 419 10.78 8.59 15.71
CA GLY A 419 11.99 8.05 16.35
C GLY A 419 12.79 7.16 15.40
N PRO A 420 12.19 6.08 14.86
CA PRO A 420 12.83 5.25 13.84
C PRO A 420 13.24 6.05 12.59
N ALA A 421 12.41 6.98 12.13
CA ALA A 421 12.74 7.83 10.99
C ALA A 421 14.03 8.62 11.21
N LYS A 422 14.24 9.17 12.42
CA LYS A 422 15.48 9.86 12.80
C LYS A 422 16.65 8.89 12.94
N TRP A 423 16.43 7.71 13.53
CA TRP A 423 17.50 6.73 13.75
C TRP A 423 17.97 6.07 12.45
N PHE A 424 17.07 5.82 11.52
CA PHE A 424 17.41 5.26 10.20
C PHE A 424 17.81 6.31 9.17
N GLY A 425 17.32 7.56 9.30
CA GLY A 425 17.47 8.60 8.28
C GLY A 425 18.61 9.60 8.53
N GLY A 426 19.37 9.47 9.64
CA GLY A 426 20.57 10.28 9.99
C GLY A 426 20.22 11.71 10.34
#